data_e59af8399269f2ee04a068e74d9a0d7b
#
_entry.id   e59af8399269f2ee04a068e74d9a0d7b
#
_cell.length_a   1.000
_cell.length_b   1.000
_cell.length_c   1.000
_cell.angle_alpha   90.00
_cell.angle_beta   90.00
_cell.angle_gamma   90.00
#
_symmetry.space_group_name_H-M   'P 1'
#
loop_
_entity.id
_entity.type
_entity.pdbx_description
1 polymer ?
#
loop_
_entity_poly.entity_id
_entity_poly.type
_entity_poly.pdbx_seq_one_letter_code
_entity_poly.pdbx_strand_id
1 'polypeptide(L)'
;MTSEQRAPALLLDGVVKTYGAIRAVDGVNLKASAGEFIALLGPNGAGKTTLFQLLSGLFVPDAGCIEIMGYDMRRDPVPALALLGIVFQQPTLDLELSVTGNLLFHAGLHGIPRAVAKTRIERELERLGLTERAHDKAAQLSGGNRRRVELARALLHEPRVLLMDEATVGLDPASRSDLLKLMLSLRAERAVAVLWATHLCDEVPDADRVVVLHHGKVLADTSPARLVADAGAATIEEAFLAMTGAPTAT
;
A
#
# COMPACT_ATOMS: atom_id res chain seq x y z
N MET A 1 -23.66 -20.86 13.09
CA MET A 1 -23.37 -20.52 11.68
C MET A 1 -21.87 -20.33 11.59
N THR A 2 -21.20 -21.33 11.05
CA THR A 2 -19.75 -21.39 10.90
C THR A 2 -19.29 -20.24 9.99
N SER A 3 -18.34 -19.43 10.47
CA SER A 3 -17.66 -18.44 9.64
C SER A 3 -16.95 -19.19 8.51
N GLU A 4 -17.56 -19.20 7.32
CA GLU A 4 -16.83 -19.56 6.10
C GLU A 4 -15.56 -18.71 6.07
N GLN A 5 -14.43 -19.38 6.13
CA GLN A 5 -13.12 -18.72 5.98
C GLN A 5 -13.04 -18.19 4.55
N ARG A 6 -13.48 -16.94 4.36
CA ARG A 6 -13.21 -16.25 3.09
C ARG A 6 -11.70 -16.25 2.89
N ALA A 7 -11.26 -16.64 1.70
CA ALA A 7 -9.85 -16.56 1.32
C ALA A 7 -9.30 -15.15 1.65
N PRO A 8 -8.07 -15.04 2.17
CA PRO A 8 -7.47 -13.75 2.47
C PRO A 8 -7.38 -12.91 1.19
N ALA A 9 -7.51 -11.60 1.33
CA ALA A 9 -7.32 -10.69 0.20
C ALA A 9 -5.86 -10.69 -0.27
N LEU A 10 -4.92 -10.81 0.68
CA LEU A 10 -3.50 -10.96 0.43
C LEU A 10 -2.93 -12.05 1.34
N LEU A 11 -2.13 -12.97 0.77
CA LEU A 11 -1.39 -14.00 1.50
C LEU A 11 0.06 -14.00 1.06
N LEU A 12 0.95 -13.94 2.02
CA LEU A 12 2.38 -14.26 1.88
C LEU A 12 2.67 -15.45 2.78
N ASP A 13 3.28 -16.49 2.23
CA ASP A 13 3.66 -17.68 2.98
C ASP A 13 5.12 -18.01 2.72
N GLY A 14 5.96 -17.84 3.75
CA GLY A 14 7.38 -18.11 3.73
C GLY A 14 8.17 -17.36 2.65
N VAL A 15 7.79 -16.14 2.31
CA VAL A 15 8.37 -15.38 1.19
C VAL A 15 9.84 -15.03 1.48
N VAL A 16 10.72 -15.40 0.53
CA VAL A 16 12.17 -15.13 0.59
C VAL A 16 12.62 -14.41 -0.68
N LYS A 17 13.48 -13.39 -0.51
CA LYS A 17 14.20 -12.75 -1.61
C LYS A 17 15.64 -12.41 -1.19
N THR A 18 16.58 -12.84 -2.04
CA THR A 18 18.02 -12.70 -1.79
C THR A 18 18.68 -11.93 -2.93
N TYR A 19 19.60 -11.04 -2.61
CA TYR A 19 20.48 -10.35 -3.56
C TYR A 19 21.93 -10.61 -3.15
N GLY A 20 22.59 -11.50 -3.88
CA GLY A 20 23.93 -11.98 -3.49
C GLY A 20 23.91 -12.63 -2.10
N ALA A 21 24.65 -12.08 -1.15
CA ALA A 21 24.70 -12.57 0.24
C ALA A 21 23.60 -11.99 1.15
N ILE A 22 22.82 -11.01 0.67
CA ILE A 22 21.84 -10.29 1.49
C ILE A 22 20.45 -10.88 1.29
N ARG A 23 19.84 -11.39 2.35
CA ARG A 23 18.41 -11.73 2.38
C ARG A 23 17.59 -10.49 2.68
N ALA A 24 17.07 -9.85 1.63
CA ALA A 24 16.27 -8.64 1.74
C ALA A 24 14.86 -8.91 2.28
N VAL A 25 14.32 -10.12 2.04
CA VAL A 25 13.10 -10.68 2.63
C VAL A 25 13.42 -12.10 3.05
N ASP A 26 13.17 -12.46 4.30
CA ASP A 26 13.61 -13.71 4.90
C ASP A 26 12.45 -14.42 5.63
N GLY A 27 11.71 -15.24 4.89
CA GLY A 27 10.62 -16.06 5.42
C GLY A 27 9.40 -15.26 5.89
N VAL A 28 9.06 -14.19 5.18
CA VAL A 28 7.93 -13.32 5.56
C VAL A 28 6.61 -14.04 5.36
N ASN A 29 5.82 -14.07 6.44
CA ASN A 29 4.42 -14.50 6.47
C ASN A 29 3.53 -13.31 6.77
N LEU A 30 2.48 -13.10 5.98
CA LEU A 30 1.49 -12.04 6.18
C LEU A 30 0.16 -12.44 5.55
N LYS A 31 -0.93 -12.20 6.24
CA LYS A 31 -2.29 -12.32 5.70
C LYS A 31 -3.00 -11.00 5.86
N ALA A 32 -3.74 -10.56 4.84
CA ALA A 32 -4.67 -9.45 4.97
C ALA A 32 -6.08 -9.90 4.61
N SER A 33 -7.04 -9.52 5.42
CA SER A 33 -8.46 -9.74 5.16
C SER A 33 -9.02 -8.61 4.29
N ALA A 34 -10.15 -8.87 3.60
CA ALA A 34 -10.84 -7.81 2.88
C ALA A 34 -11.27 -6.69 3.85
N GLY A 35 -10.97 -5.43 3.50
CA GLY A 35 -11.27 -4.27 4.32
C GLY A 35 -10.32 -4.08 5.53
N GLU A 36 -9.26 -4.84 5.64
CA GLU A 36 -8.25 -4.66 6.68
C GLU A 36 -7.20 -3.62 6.27
N PHE A 37 -6.84 -2.73 7.20
CA PHE A 37 -5.75 -1.78 7.05
C PHE A 37 -4.54 -2.22 7.87
N ILE A 38 -3.48 -2.62 7.19
CA ILE A 38 -2.23 -3.06 7.79
C ILE A 38 -1.15 -2.00 7.56
N ALA A 39 -0.56 -1.50 8.63
CA ALA A 39 0.64 -0.68 8.58
C ALA A 39 1.88 -1.59 8.59
N LEU A 40 2.68 -1.55 7.53
CA LEU A 40 3.99 -2.21 7.45
C LEU A 40 5.07 -1.22 7.89
N LEU A 41 5.39 -1.23 9.17
CA LEU A 41 6.37 -0.33 9.79
C LEU A 41 7.77 -0.93 9.73
N GLY A 42 8.75 -0.13 9.36
CA GLY A 42 10.15 -0.57 9.34
C GLY A 42 11.11 0.54 8.94
N PRO A 43 12.36 0.51 9.42
CA PRO A 43 13.36 1.49 9.06
C PRO A 43 13.76 1.38 7.57
N ASN A 44 14.58 2.33 7.09
CA ASN A 44 15.17 2.23 5.78
C ASN A 44 16.06 0.98 5.70
N GLY A 45 15.98 0.23 4.60
CA GLY A 45 16.69 -1.04 4.45
C GLY A 45 16.05 -2.24 5.16
N ALA A 46 14.88 -2.10 5.78
CA ALA A 46 14.17 -3.22 6.44
C ALA A 46 13.69 -4.32 5.46
N GLY A 47 13.58 -4.01 4.16
CA GLY A 47 13.05 -4.91 3.13
C GLY A 47 11.67 -4.52 2.59
N LYS A 48 11.07 -3.39 3.03
CA LYS A 48 9.74 -2.93 2.61
C LYS A 48 9.63 -2.81 1.09
N THR A 49 10.54 -2.05 0.47
CA THR A 49 10.55 -1.83 -0.99
C THR A 49 10.71 -3.13 -1.75
N THR A 50 11.59 -4.04 -1.29
CA THR A 50 11.73 -5.39 -1.90
C THR A 50 10.42 -6.17 -1.80
N LEU A 51 9.76 -6.14 -0.64
CA LEU A 51 8.47 -6.81 -0.46
C LEU A 51 7.42 -6.24 -1.42
N PHE A 52 7.35 -4.92 -1.58
CA PHE A 52 6.43 -4.26 -2.52
C PHE A 52 6.74 -4.60 -3.98
N GLN A 53 8.02 -4.72 -4.34
CA GLN A 53 8.44 -5.18 -5.68
C GLN A 53 8.03 -6.62 -5.96
N LEU A 54 8.07 -7.50 -4.95
CA LEU A 54 7.55 -8.86 -5.06
C LEU A 54 6.02 -8.88 -5.22
N LEU A 55 5.31 -8.09 -4.39
CA LEU A 55 3.86 -7.96 -4.43
C LEU A 55 3.34 -7.36 -5.74
N SER A 56 4.11 -6.45 -6.35
CA SER A 56 3.78 -5.83 -7.64
C SER A 56 4.15 -6.67 -8.85
N GLY A 57 4.78 -7.84 -8.65
CA GLY A 57 5.23 -8.71 -9.72
C GLY A 57 6.47 -8.24 -10.47
N LEU A 58 7.13 -7.15 -10.01
CA LEU A 58 8.40 -6.69 -10.60
C LEU A 58 9.53 -7.68 -10.40
N PHE A 59 9.50 -8.42 -9.29
CA PHE A 59 10.42 -9.51 -9.01
C PHE A 59 9.67 -10.78 -8.59
N VAL A 60 10.30 -11.93 -8.81
CA VAL A 60 9.81 -13.23 -8.36
C VAL A 60 10.50 -13.58 -7.05
N PRO A 61 9.78 -14.06 -6.02
CA PRO A 61 10.40 -14.56 -4.80
C PRO A 61 11.24 -15.81 -5.07
N ASP A 62 12.35 -15.95 -4.33
CA ASP A 62 13.23 -17.12 -4.45
C ASP A 62 12.61 -18.35 -3.77
N ALA A 63 11.82 -18.13 -2.71
CA ALA A 63 11.03 -19.17 -2.04
C ALA A 63 9.72 -18.58 -1.49
N GLY A 64 8.80 -19.47 -1.10
CA GLY A 64 7.48 -19.11 -0.60
C GLY A 64 6.49 -18.81 -1.71
N CYS A 65 5.27 -18.40 -1.34
CA CYS A 65 4.24 -18.01 -2.30
C CYS A 65 3.58 -16.68 -1.92
N ILE A 66 3.01 -16.02 -2.93
CA ILE A 66 2.22 -14.78 -2.80
C ILE A 66 0.91 -15.02 -3.52
N GLU A 67 -0.20 -14.80 -2.82
CA GLU A 67 -1.54 -14.91 -3.41
C GLU A 67 -2.31 -13.60 -3.21
N ILE A 68 -3.04 -13.19 -4.23
CA ILE A 68 -3.98 -12.06 -4.21
C ILE A 68 -5.36 -12.61 -4.52
N MET A 69 -6.29 -12.55 -3.55
CA MET A 69 -7.64 -13.10 -3.67
C MET A 69 -7.64 -14.58 -4.12
N GLY A 70 -6.63 -15.36 -3.68
CA GLY A 70 -6.44 -16.77 -4.03
C GLY A 70 -5.75 -17.04 -5.37
N TYR A 71 -5.36 -16.01 -6.13
CA TYR A 71 -4.54 -16.15 -7.33
C TYR A 71 -3.06 -16.13 -6.97
N ASP A 72 -2.35 -17.20 -7.27
CA ASP A 72 -0.89 -17.30 -7.08
C ASP A 72 -0.15 -16.42 -8.09
N MET A 73 0.70 -15.52 -7.60
CA MET A 73 1.45 -14.55 -8.44
C MET A 73 2.42 -15.19 -9.44
N ARG A 74 2.81 -16.46 -9.24
CA ARG A 74 3.65 -17.20 -10.19
C ARG A 74 2.84 -17.90 -11.27
N ARG A 75 1.66 -18.46 -10.90
CA ARG A 75 0.82 -19.27 -11.79
C ARG A 75 -0.18 -18.42 -12.56
N ASP A 76 -0.78 -17.46 -11.86
CA ASP A 76 -1.88 -16.62 -12.35
C ASP A 76 -1.57 -15.12 -12.17
N PRO A 77 -0.42 -14.60 -12.68
CA PRO A 77 -0.02 -13.21 -12.42
C PRO A 77 -1.02 -12.19 -12.98
N VAL A 78 -1.62 -12.43 -14.13
CA VAL A 78 -2.54 -11.46 -14.77
C VAL A 78 -3.81 -11.25 -13.93
N PRO A 79 -4.59 -12.27 -13.53
CA PRO A 79 -5.73 -12.07 -12.66
C PRO A 79 -5.35 -11.55 -11.27
N ALA A 80 -4.20 -11.94 -10.71
CA ALA A 80 -3.72 -11.40 -9.43
C ALA A 80 -3.45 -9.89 -9.53
N LEU A 81 -2.68 -9.45 -10.52
CA LEU A 81 -2.35 -8.04 -10.74
C LEU A 81 -3.57 -7.19 -11.11
N ALA A 82 -4.57 -7.76 -11.77
CA ALA A 82 -5.82 -7.05 -12.07
C ALA A 82 -6.63 -6.67 -10.81
N LEU A 83 -6.35 -7.30 -9.66
CA LEU A 83 -6.99 -7.04 -8.37
C LEU A 83 -6.14 -6.16 -7.44
N LEU A 84 -4.99 -5.70 -7.93
CA LEU A 84 -4.00 -4.98 -7.15
C LEU A 84 -3.88 -3.53 -7.62
N GLY A 85 -4.17 -2.57 -6.74
CA GLY A 85 -3.84 -1.16 -6.93
C GLY A 85 -2.52 -0.83 -6.23
N ILE A 86 -1.70 0.04 -6.84
CA ILE A 86 -0.40 0.40 -6.27
C ILE A 86 -0.16 1.90 -6.37
N VAL A 87 0.26 2.50 -5.26
CA VAL A 87 0.82 3.84 -5.19
C VAL A 87 2.27 3.70 -4.75
N PHE A 88 3.21 4.01 -5.64
CA PHE A 88 4.64 3.89 -5.37
C PHE A 88 5.18 5.09 -4.60
N GLN A 89 6.33 4.91 -3.95
CA GLN A 89 7.05 5.98 -3.26
C GLN A 89 7.41 7.13 -4.23
N GLN A 90 7.99 6.79 -5.38
CA GLN A 90 8.29 7.76 -6.41
C GLN A 90 7.06 8.09 -7.25
N PRO A 91 6.84 9.38 -7.62
CA PRO A 91 5.76 9.77 -8.50
C PRO A 91 5.88 9.08 -9.86
N THR A 92 4.74 8.57 -10.36
CA THR A 92 4.67 7.78 -11.59
C THR A 92 3.68 8.35 -12.60
N LEU A 93 3.26 9.61 -12.42
CA LEU A 93 2.43 10.35 -13.38
C LEU A 93 3.30 10.90 -14.50
N ASP A 94 2.77 10.88 -15.73
CA ASP A 94 3.33 11.65 -16.82
C ASP A 94 3.00 13.12 -16.58
N LEU A 95 4.03 13.93 -16.37
CA LEU A 95 3.89 15.34 -16.00
C LEU A 95 3.37 16.20 -17.17
N GLU A 96 3.53 15.77 -18.42
CA GLU A 96 3.07 16.48 -19.60
C GLU A 96 1.61 16.20 -19.93
N LEU A 97 1.05 15.11 -19.41
CA LEU A 97 -0.36 14.79 -19.57
C LEU A 97 -1.21 15.52 -18.54
N SER A 98 -2.48 15.78 -18.91
CA SER A 98 -3.48 16.24 -17.95
C SER A 98 -3.80 15.13 -16.93
N VAL A 99 -4.43 15.49 -15.82
CA VAL A 99 -4.96 14.54 -14.85
C VAL A 99 -5.81 13.47 -15.55
N THR A 100 -6.82 13.90 -16.29
CA THR A 100 -7.69 12.98 -17.06
C THR A 100 -6.89 12.17 -18.09
N GLY A 101 -5.88 12.76 -18.72
CA GLY A 101 -4.99 12.06 -19.67
C GLY A 101 -4.26 10.89 -19.03
N ASN A 102 -3.63 11.11 -17.86
CA ASN A 102 -2.98 10.07 -17.07
C ASN A 102 -3.94 8.94 -16.70
N LEU A 103 -5.14 9.29 -16.24
CA LEU A 103 -6.15 8.34 -15.80
C LEU A 103 -6.72 7.51 -16.97
N LEU A 104 -6.99 8.14 -18.13
CA LEU A 104 -7.44 7.45 -19.34
C LEU A 104 -6.38 6.50 -19.90
N PHE A 105 -5.10 6.92 -19.88
CA PHE A 105 -4.00 6.06 -20.29
C PHE A 105 -3.93 4.80 -19.44
N HIS A 106 -3.98 4.96 -18.12
CA HIS A 106 -3.96 3.82 -17.19
C HIS A 106 -5.20 2.91 -17.35
N ALA A 107 -6.39 3.49 -17.49
CA ALA A 107 -7.60 2.72 -17.76
C ALA A 107 -7.48 1.88 -19.03
N GLY A 108 -6.83 2.43 -20.08
CA GLY A 108 -6.54 1.70 -21.32
C GLY A 108 -5.62 0.50 -21.11
N LEU A 109 -4.58 0.63 -20.25
CA LEU A 109 -3.69 -0.49 -19.91
C LEU A 109 -4.42 -1.63 -19.19
N HIS A 110 -5.47 -1.31 -18.42
CA HIS A 110 -6.33 -2.29 -17.76
C HIS A 110 -7.49 -2.79 -18.66
N GLY A 111 -7.54 -2.41 -19.94
CA GLY A 111 -8.59 -2.82 -20.85
C GLY A 111 -9.99 -2.27 -20.51
N ILE A 112 -10.08 -1.19 -19.72
CA ILE A 112 -11.36 -0.59 -19.32
C ILE A 112 -11.94 0.17 -20.53
N PRO A 113 -13.17 -0.16 -20.98
CA PRO A 113 -13.80 0.55 -22.09
C PRO A 113 -13.90 2.05 -21.83
N ARG A 114 -13.63 2.89 -22.85
CA ARG A 114 -13.51 4.36 -22.68
C ARG A 114 -14.73 5.01 -22.01
N ALA A 115 -15.93 4.54 -22.29
CA ALA A 115 -17.15 5.06 -21.65
C ALA A 115 -17.17 4.78 -20.16
N VAL A 116 -16.82 3.55 -19.76
CA VAL A 116 -16.72 3.13 -18.34
C VAL A 116 -15.57 3.88 -17.65
N ALA A 117 -14.42 4.04 -18.33
CA ALA A 117 -13.29 4.78 -17.81
C ALA A 117 -13.65 6.23 -17.47
N LYS A 118 -14.39 6.94 -18.34
CA LYS A 118 -14.85 8.31 -18.08
C LYS A 118 -15.67 8.40 -16.80
N THR A 119 -16.69 7.56 -16.64
CA THR A 119 -17.54 7.55 -15.44
C THR A 119 -16.75 7.24 -14.17
N ARG A 120 -15.81 6.27 -14.24
CA ARG A 120 -14.94 5.95 -13.11
C ARG A 120 -13.99 7.09 -12.77
N ILE A 121 -13.42 7.76 -13.77
CA ILE A 121 -12.54 8.91 -13.59
C ILE A 121 -13.30 10.06 -12.90
N GLU A 122 -14.48 10.42 -13.39
CA GLU A 122 -15.31 11.46 -12.79
C GLU A 122 -15.60 11.14 -11.32
N ARG A 123 -16.01 9.91 -11.01
CA ARG A 123 -16.26 9.44 -9.65
C ARG A 123 -15.03 9.54 -8.74
N GLU A 124 -13.86 9.09 -9.21
CA GLU A 124 -12.64 9.14 -8.40
C GLU A 124 -12.12 10.58 -8.22
N LEU A 125 -12.21 11.43 -9.25
CA LEU A 125 -11.83 12.83 -9.14
C LEU A 125 -12.73 13.61 -8.17
N GLU A 126 -14.04 13.36 -8.21
CA GLU A 126 -14.98 13.96 -7.25
C GLU A 126 -14.65 13.53 -5.82
N ARG A 127 -14.47 12.22 -5.58
CA ARG A 127 -14.10 11.65 -4.27
C ARG A 127 -12.82 12.28 -3.71
N LEU A 128 -11.83 12.52 -4.57
CA LEU A 128 -10.50 13.01 -4.20
C LEU A 128 -10.40 14.54 -4.18
N GLY A 129 -11.50 15.25 -4.47
CA GLY A 129 -11.53 16.71 -4.54
C GLY A 129 -10.69 17.28 -5.67
N LEU A 130 -10.63 16.58 -6.81
CA LEU A 130 -9.80 16.94 -7.97
C LEU A 130 -10.61 17.31 -9.22
N THR A 131 -11.93 17.41 -9.13
CA THR A 131 -12.81 17.68 -10.28
C THR A 131 -12.38 18.93 -11.05
N GLU A 132 -12.12 20.04 -10.34
CA GLU A 132 -11.68 21.30 -10.94
C GLU A 132 -10.28 21.24 -11.57
N ARG A 133 -9.51 20.20 -11.23
CA ARG A 133 -8.14 19.98 -11.71
C ARG A 133 -8.06 18.93 -12.83
N ALA A 134 -9.20 18.41 -13.29
CA ALA A 134 -9.26 17.30 -14.26
C ALA A 134 -8.47 17.56 -15.56
N HIS A 135 -8.41 18.82 -15.98
CA HIS A 135 -7.75 19.24 -17.22
C HIS A 135 -6.37 19.87 -17.01
N ASP A 136 -5.96 20.10 -15.74
CA ASP A 136 -4.63 20.61 -15.44
C ASP A 136 -3.56 19.58 -15.79
N LYS A 137 -2.39 20.03 -16.28
CA LYS A 137 -1.23 19.15 -16.42
C LYS A 137 -0.77 18.68 -15.04
N ALA A 138 -0.34 17.42 -14.95
CA ALA A 138 0.19 16.87 -13.69
C ALA A 138 1.41 17.68 -13.18
N ALA A 139 2.19 18.30 -14.05
CA ALA A 139 3.28 19.20 -13.69
C ALA A 139 2.84 20.39 -12.84
N GLN A 140 1.61 20.88 -13.02
CA GLN A 140 1.07 22.09 -12.36
C GLN A 140 0.49 21.81 -10.97
N LEU A 141 0.33 20.54 -10.60
CA LEU A 141 -0.24 20.12 -9.32
C LEU A 141 0.78 20.21 -8.19
N SER A 142 0.28 20.52 -6.97
CA SER A 142 1.05 20.32 -5.74
C SER A 142 1.40 18.83 -5.53
N GLY A 143 2.40 18.54 -4.68
CA GLY A 143 2.75 17.18 -4.33
C GLY A 143 1.57 16.36 -3.79
N GLY A 144 0.78 16.94 -2.90
CA GLY A 144 -0.43 16.32 -2.36
C GLY A 144 -1.48 16.01 -3.42
N ASN A 145 -1.73 16.93 -4.35
CA ASN A 145 -2.67 16.70 -5.45
C ASN A 145 -2.14 15.64 -6.43
N ARG A 146 -0.84 15.62 -6.74
CA ARG A 146 -0.24 14.53 -7.53
C ARG A 146 -0.46 13.18 -6.87
N ARG A 147 -0.25 13.08 -5.55
CA ARG A 147 -0.47 11.85 -4.79
C ARG A 147 -1.95 11.40 -4.83
N ARG A 148 -2.88 12.36 -4.75
CA ARG A 148 -4.32 12.05 -4.92
C ARG A 148 -4.63 11.54 -6.33
N VAL A 149 -4.01 12.07 -7.39
CA VAL A 149 -4.17 11.56 -8.76
C VAL A 149 -3.60 10.14 -8.90
N GLU A 150 -2.45 9.85 -8.29
CA GLU A 150 -1.90 8.48 -8.26
C GLU A 150 -2.82 7.50 -7.56
N LEU A 151 -3.47 7.93 -6.48
CA LEU A 151 -4.48 7.14 -5.80
C LEU A 151 -5.72 6.94 -6.69
N ALA A 152 -6.24 8.01 -7.34
CA ALA A 152 -7.33 7.88 -8.30
C ALA A 152 -6.99 6.82 -9.37
N ARG A 153 -5.78 6.89 -9.91
CA ARG A 153 -5.27 5.95 -10.89
C ARG A 153 -5.28 4.51 -10.37
N ALA A 154 -4.77 4.30 -9.16
CA ALA A 154 -4.73 2.97 -8.53
C ALA A 154 -6.12 2.38 -8.23
N LEU A 155 -7.17 3.21 -8.18
CA LEU A 155 -8.54 2.80 -7.88
C LEU A 155 -9.43 2.57 -9.11
N LEU A 156 -8.98 2.98 -10.32
CA LEU A 156 -9.81 2.95 -11.54
C LEU A 156 -10.30 1.56 -11.94
N HIS A 157 -9.49 0.54 -11.75
CA HIS A 157 -9.81 -0.85 -12.07
C HIS A 157 -10.49 -1.60 -10.92
N GLU A 158 -10.88 -0.89 -9.84
CA GLU A 158 -11.59 -1.41 -8.67
C GLU A 158 -10.85 -2.56 -7.97
N PRO A 159 -9.61 -2.31 -7.50
CA PRO A 159 -8.78 -3.31 -6.87
C PRO A 159 -9.40 -3.87 -5.59
N ARG A 160 -8.99 -5.06 -5.19
CA ARG A 160 -9.31 -5.69 -3.90
C ARG A 160 -8.21 -5.50 -2.86
N VAL A 161 -7.00 -5.26 -3.32
CA VAL A 161 -5.83 -4.96 -2.48
C VAL A 161 -5.20 -3.66 -2.97
N LEU A 162 -4.87 -2.76 -2.05
CA LEU A 162 -4.18 -1.51 -2.33
C LEU A 162 -2.84 -1.51 -1.59
N LEU A 163 -1.76 -1.39 -2.34
CA LEU A 163 -0.42 -1.23 -1.83
C LEU A 163 -0.03 0.25 -1.84
N MET A 164 0.41 0.76 -0.69
CA MET A 164 0.84 2.15 -0.51
C MET A 164 2.29 2.15 -0.04
N ASP A 165 3.24 2.43 -0.94
CA ASP A 165 4.66 2.44 -0.61
C ASP A 165 5.11 3.85 -0.24
N GLU A 166 5.25 4.10 1.07
CA GLU A 166 5.67 5.39 1.64
C GLU A 166 4.92 6.60 1.01
N ALA A 167 3.62 6.44 0.83
CA ALA A 167 2.79 7.33 0.01
C ALA A 167 2.68 8.77 0.55
N THR A 168 3.08 9.03 1.78
CA THR A 168 3.03 10.34 2.45
C THR A 168 4.36 11.05 2.50
N VAL A 169 5.44 10.39 2.09
CA VAL A 169 6.78 11.00 2.06
C VAL A 169 6.78 12.24 1.18
N GLY A 170 7.29 13.35 1.72
CA GLY A 170 7.35 14.63 1.03
C GLY A 170 6.03 15.43 1.03
N LEU A 171 4.98 14.94 1.69
CA LEU A 171 3.75 15.69 1.91
C LEU A 171 3.84 16.53 3.19
N ASP A 172 3.18 17.69 3.17
CA ASP A 172 2.95 18.47 4.38
C ASP A 172 1.99 17.73 5.34
N PRO A 173 1.99 18.07 6.65
CA PRO A 173 1.20 17.35 7.66
C PRO A 173 -0.30 17.32 7.37
N ALA A 174 -0.88 18.39 6.80
CA ALA A 174 -2.30 18.45 6.48
C ALA A 174 -2.63 17.49 5.33
N SER A 175 -1.86 17.53 4.22
CA SER A 175 -2.01 16.60 3.09
C SER A 175 -1.84 15.14 3.51
N ARG A 176 -0.93 14.84 4.45
CA ARG A 176 -0.74 13.51 5.01
C ARG A 176 -1.98 13.03 5.77
N SER A 177 -2.48 13.85 6.71
CA SER A 177 -3.70 13.55 7.47
C SER A 177 -4.91 13.30 6.56
N ASP A 178 -5.08 14.14 5.53
CA ASP A 178 -6.17 14.00 4.57
C ASP A 178 -6.07 12.69 3.78
N LEU A 179 -4.86 12.29 3.38
CA LEU A 179 -4.65 11.04 2.65
C LEU A 179 -4.98 9.82 3.53
N LEU A 180 -4.59 9.82 4.80
CA LEU A 180 -4.93 8.76 5.76
C LEU A 180 -6.45 8.65 5.96
N LYS A 181 -7.14 9.78 6.22
CA LYS A 181 -8.62 9.80 6.35
C LYS A 181 -9.31 9.24 5.12
N LEU A 182 -8.81 9.61 3.95
CA LEU A 182 -9.33 9.11 2.68
C LEU A 182 -9.15 7.59 2.55
N MET A 183 -8.00 7.04 2.98
CA MET A 183 -7.77 5.59 2.97
C MET A 183 -8.72 4.86 3.91
N LEU A 184 -8.98 5.41 5.10
CA LEU A 184 -9.92 4.84 6.06
C LEU A 184 -11.35 4.81 5.49
N SER A 185 -11.79 5.88 4.79
CA SER A 185 -13.11 5.90 4.16
C SER A 185 -13.22 4.90 3.00
N LEU A 186 -12.21 4.82 2.13
CA LEU A 186 -12.16 3.86 1.02
C LEU A 186 -12.23 2.40 1.48
N ARG A 187 -11.48 2.08 2.53
CA ARG A 187 -11.51 0.78 3.18
C ARG A 187 -12.93 0.43 3.65
N ALA A 188 -13.59 1.35 4.35
CA ALA A 188 -14.93 1.13 4.89
C ALA A 188 -15.98 0.95 3.77
N GLU A 189 -15.90 1.74 2.70
CA GLU A 189 -16.88 1.75 1.62
C GLU A 189 -16.73 0.59 0.63
N ARG A 190 -15.49 0.18 0.33
CA ARG A 190 -15.19 -0.78 -0.75
C ARG A 190 -14.66 -2.12 -0.27
N ALA A 191 -14.45 -2.28 1.04
CA ALA A 191 -13.81 -3.46 1.63
C ALA A 191 -12.45 -3.81 0.97
N VAL A 192 -11.70 -2.78 0.54
CA VAL A 192 -10.35 -2.96 -0.02
C VAL A 192 -9.37 -3.23 1.14
N ALA A 193 -8.57 -4.28 1.01
CA ALA A 193 -7.45 -4.50 1.93
C ALA A 193 -6.33 -3.51 1.62
N VAL A 194 -5.81 -2.83 2.62
CA VAL A 194 -4.74 -1.83 2.46
C VAL A 194 -3.47 -2.32 3.16
N LEU A 195 -2.37 -2.42 2.42
CA LEU A 195 -1.04 -2.58 2.99
C LEU A 195 -0.27 -1.28 2.79
N TRP A 196 -0.01 -0.60 3.89
CA TRP A 196 0.63 0.71 3.94
C TRP A 196 2.04 0.61 4.49
N ALA A 197 3.05 0.69 3.63
CA ALA A 197 4.44 0.75 4.08
C ALA A 197 4.79 2.17 4.52
N THR A 198 5.38 2.26 5.71
CA THR A 198 5.83 3.52 6.28
C THR A 198 7.04 3.31 7.21
N HIS A 199 7.78 4.38 7.44
CA HIS A 199 8.76 4.48 8.52
C HIS A 199 8.32 5.50 9.58
N LEU A 200 7.10 6.07 9.45
CA LEU A 200 6.53 7.09 10.31
C LEU A 200 5.56 6.45 11.30
N CYS A 201 5.89 6.53 12.58
CA CYS A 201 5.10 5.92 13.64
C CYS A 201 3.74 6.61 13.86
N ASP A 202 3.60 7.89 13.47
CA ASP A 202 2.36 8.67 13.55
C ASP A 202 1.28 8.23 12.54
N GLU A 203 1.62 7.41 11.55
CA GLU A 203 0.68 6.83 10.58
C GLU A 203 0.07 5.48 11.03
N VAL A 204 0.60 4.89 12.10
CA VAL A 204 0.23 3.55 12.55
C VAL A 204 -1.03 3.51 13.43
N PRO A 205 -1.36 4.53 14.25
CA PRO A 205 -2.45 4.43 15.22
C PRO A 205 -3.82 4.08 14.63
N ASP A 206 -4.09 4.49 13.38
CA ASP A 206 -5.35 4.26 12.70
C ASP A 206 -5.43 2.90 11.98
N ALA A 207 -4.34 2.12 11.97
CA ALA A 207 -4.31 0.78 11.37
C ALA A 207 -5.02 -0.25 12.28
N ASP A 208 -5.65 -1.26 11.66
CA ASP A 208 -6.18 -2.41 12.41
C ASP A 208 -5.05 -3.26 12.98
N ARG A 209 -3.95 -3.33 12.20
CA ARG A 209 -2.80 -4.14 12.52
C ARG A 209 -1.52 -3.48 12.07
N VAL A 210 -0.48 -3.64 12.86
CA VAL A 210 0.89 -3.22 12.54
C VAL A 210 1.79 -4.43 12.41
N VAL A 211 2.52 -4.48 11.30
CA VAL A 211 3.56 -5.47 11.04
C VAL A 211 4.91 -4.75 11.07
N VAL A 212 5.75 -5.11 12.04
CA VAL A 212 7.10 -4.53 12.15
C VAL A 212 8.07 -5.37 11.35
N LEU A 213 8.63 -4.78 10.30
CA LEU A 213 9.64 -5.42 9.44
C LEU A 213 11.03 -4.88 9.76
N HIS A 214 12.00 -5.76 10.00
CA HIS A 214 13.38 -5.38 10.26
C HIS A 214 14.34 -6.45 9.72
N HIS A 215 15.37 -6.03 8.97
CA HIS A 215 16.32 -6.95 8.32
C HIS A 215 15.65 -8.11 7.58
N GLY A 216 14.59 -7.82 6.82
CA GLY A 216 13.84 -8.79 6.03
C GLY A 216 12.91 -9.71 6.82
N LYS A 217 12.82 -9.59 8.15
CA LYS A 217 11.99 -10.42 9.03
C LYS A 217 10.87 -9.64 9.69
N VAL A 218 9.76 -10.31 9.90
CA VAL A 218 8.67 -9.79 10.72
C VAL A 218 9.03 -10.00 12.20
N LEU A 219 9.16 -8.89 12.94
CA LEU A 219 9.42 -8.90 14.38
C LEU A 219 8.12 -8.90 15.20
N ALA A 220 7.08 -8.24 14.70
CA ALA A 220 5.77 -8.20 15.32
C ALA A 220 4.68 -8.15 14.24
N ASP A 221 3.54 -8.76 14.53
CA ASP A 221 2.31 -8.72 13.75
C ASP A 221 1.13 -8.69 14.74
N THR A 222 0.65 -7.48 15.06
CA THR A 222 -0.30 -7.28 16.16
C THR A 222 -1.08 -5.96 15.99
N SER A 223 -2.02 -5.64 16.89
CA SER A 223 -2.66 -4.32 16.91
C SER A 223 -1.69 -3.24 17.45
N PRO A 224 -1.86 -1.96 17.03
CA PRO A 224 -1.03 -0.86 17.55
C PRO A 224 -1.01 -0.78 19.07
N ALA A 225 -2.16 -0.92 19.72
CA ALA A 225 -2.26 -0.90 21.17
C ALA A 225 -1.49 -2.04 21.85
N ARG A 226 -1.54 -3.24 21.26
CA ARG A 226 -0.83 -4.40 21.80
C ARG A 226 0.68 -4.29 21.58
N LEU A 227 1.12 -3.71 20.44
CA LEU A 227 2.54 -3.45 20.20
C LEU A 227 3.15 -2.62 21.34
N VAL A 228 2.47 -1.55 21.74
CA VAL A 228 2.88 -0.66 22.84
C VAL A 228 2.89 -1.42 24.17
N ALA A 229 1.84 -2.19 24.46
CA ALA A 229 1.71 -2.93 25.71
C ALA A 229 2.78 -4.04 25.83
N ASP A 230 2.99 -4.83 24.79
CA ASP A 230 3.95 -5.94 24.77
C ASP A 230 5.41 -5.45 24.90
N ALA A 231 5.70 -4.25 24.40
CA ALA A 231 7.02 -3.59 24.54
C ALA A 231 7.20 -2.88 25.89
N GLY A 232 6.15 -2.72 26.72
CA GLY A 232 6.19 -1.92 27.94
C GLY A 232 6.49 -0.44 27.68
N ALA A 233 6.13 0.07 26.50
CA ALA A 233 6.42 1.42 26.03
C ALA A 233 5.22 2.36 26.26
N ALA A 234 5.44 3.68 26.17
CA ALA A 234 4.36 4.65 26.24
C ALA A 234 3.79 5.00 24.84
N THR A 235 4.60 4.84 23.80
CA THR A 235 4.26 5.19 22.42
C THR A 235 4.64 4.09 21.43
N ILE A 236 4.05 4.14 20.21
CA ILE A 236 4.43 3.24 19.11
C ILE A 236 5.91 3.45 18.73
N GLU A 237 6.38 4.68 18.76
CA GLU A 237 7.77 5.02 18.44
C GLU A 237 8.75 4.36 19.43
N GLU A 238 8.48 4.47 20.74
CA GLU A 238 9.30 3.81 21.76
C GLU A 238 9.28 2.27 21.59
N ALA A 239 8.11 1.69 21.35
CA ALA A 239 7.97 0.25 21.12
C ALA A 239 8.78 -0.19 19.88
N PHE A 240 8.70 0.57 18.79
CA PHE A 240 9.43 0.31 17.55
C PHE A 240 10.95 0.41 17.74
N LEU A 241 11.43 1.46 18.43
CA LEU A 241 12.86 1.64 18.71
C LEU A 241 13.40 0.51 19.61
N ALA A 242 12.64 0.12 20.64
CA ALA A 242 13.01 -1.00 21.51
C ALA A 242 13.18 -2.32 20.72
N MET A 243 12.32 -2.58 19.74
CA MET A 243 12.35 -3.80 18.92
C MET A 243 13.44 -3.79 17.87
N THR A 244 13.76 -2.62 17.28
CA THR A 244 14.70 -2.50 16.17
C THR A 244 16.12 -2.14 16.59
N GLY A 245 16.33 -1.79 17.87
CA GLY A 245 17.64 -1.37 18.40
C GLY A 245 18.13 -0.04 17.81
N ALA A 246 17.25 0.73 17.15
CA ALA A 246 17.59 2.04 16.62
C ALA A 246 17.79 3.03 17.78
N PRO A 247 18.84 3.89 17.73
CA PRO A 247 19.02 4.91 18.78
C PRO A 247 17.85 5.89 18.75
N THR A 248 17.35 6.28 19.92
CA THR A 248 16.39 7.39 20.07
C THR A 248 16.99 8.62 19.38
N ALA A 249 16.29 9.18 18.39
CA ALA A 249 16.65 10.49 17.87
C ALA A 249 16.51 11.51 19.00
N THR A 250 17.66 11.95 19.51
CA THR A 250 17.76 13.07 20.47
C THR A 250 17.57 14.38 19.75
#